data_e02cfca5e893ed7fd7ff2c58db537294
#
_entry.id   e02cfca5e893ed7fd7ff2c58db537294
#
_cell.length_a   1.000
_cell.length_b   1.000
_cell.length_c   1.000
_cell.angle_alpha   90.00
_cell.angle_beta   90.00
_cell.angle_gamma   90.00
#
_symmetry.space_group_name_H-M   'P 1'
#
loop_
_entity.id
_entity.type
_entity.pdbx_description
1 polymer ?
#
loop_
_entity_poly.entity_id
_entity_poly.type
_entity_poly.pdbx_seq_one_letter_code
_entity_poly.pdbx_strand_id
1 'polypeptide(L)'
;LNGYLIGAHEYEAHHVFDIWYRNTSDIVPSAITGDMHSINKANFAILHWFGLRFEPRFTDLDDQLQELYCADDLALYEKCLIRPAGQIDRQLIVGEKANIDRIVATLGLKEMTQGTLIRKLCTYTAPNPTRRAIFEFDKLIRSIYTLRYLRDPQLERNVHRSQNRIESYHQLRSTIAQVGGKKELTGRTDIEIEISNQCARLI
;
A
#
# COMPACT_ATOMS: atom_id res chain seq x y z
N LEU A 1 -17.76 4.18 3.52
CA LEU A 1 -16.63 3.37 4.05
C LEU A 1 -16.80 1.94 3.58
N ASN A 2 -15.75 1.37 3.03
CA ASN A 2 -15.73 -0.01 2.58
C ASN A 2 -14.85 -0.84 3.52
N GLY A 3 -15.25 -2.07 3.84
CA GLY A 3 -14.47 -3.03 4.61
C GLY A 3 -14.20 -4.26 3.75
N TYR A 4 -13.11 -4.90 4.00
CA TYR A 4 -12.70 -6.11 3.32
C TYR A 4 -12.22 -7.13 4.35
N LEU A 5 -12.78 -8.33 4.32
CA LEU A 5 -12.34 -9.42 5.18
C LEU A 5 -11.20 -10.15 4.49
N ILE A 6 -10.09 -10.25 5.16
CA ILE A 6 -8.92 -11.04 4.71
C ILE A 6 -8.68 -12.20 5.68
N GLY A 7 -8.17 -13.31 5.18
CA GLY A 7 -7.77 -14.42 6.01
C GLY A 7 -6.65 -14.02 6.97
N ALA A 8 -6.65 -14.58 8.19
CA ALA A 8 -5.64 -14.28 9.21
C ALA A 8 -4.19 -14.57 8.78
N HIS A 9 -4.02 -15.37 7.72
CA HIS A 9 -2.73 -15.71 7.13
C HIS A 9 -2.35 -14.84 5.91
N GLU A 10 -3.26 -13.94 5.48
CA GLU A 10 -3.01 -13.06 4.34
C GLU A 10 -2.34 -11.77 4.79
N TYR A 11 -1.44 -11.27 3.96
CA TYR A 11 -0.74 -10.02 4.21
C TYR A 11 -1.57 -8.85 3.70
N GLU A 12 -2.01 -7.99 4.61
CA GLU A 12 -2.96 -6.89 4.32
C GLU A 12 -2.48 -5.92 3.23
N ALA A 13 -1.15 -5.71 3.12
CA ALA A 13 -0.58 -4.87 2.09
C ALA A 13 -0.93 -5.33 0.66
N HIS A 14 -1.32 -6.58 0.47
CA HIS A 14 -1.73 -7.11 -0.83
C HIS A 14 -3.13 -6.64 -1.27
N HIS A 15 -3.90 -6.04 -0.37
CA HIS A 15 -5.29 -5.69 -0.61
C HIS A 15 -5.56 -4.17 -0.61
N VAL A 16 -4.55 -3.35 -0.43
CA VAL A 16 -4.70 -1.87 -0.32
C VAL A 16 -5.42 -1.27 -1.53
N PHE A 17 -5.02 -1.66 -2.75
CA PHE A 17 -5.68 -1.23 -3.97
C PHE A 17 -7.11 -1.78 -4.08
N ASP A 18 -7.32 -3.04 -3.75
CA ASP A 18 -8.62 -3.70 -3.87
C ASP A 18 -9.65 -3.05 -2.94
N ILE A 19 -9.25 -2.65 -1.72
CA ILE A 19 -10.11 -1.95 -0.76
C ILE A 19 -10.56 -0.61 -1.33
N TRP A 20 -9.65 0.16 -1.91
CA TRP A 20 -9.98 1.43 -2.55
C TRP A 20 -10.86 1.23 -3.78
N TYR A 21 -10.47 0.29 -4.65
CA TYR A 21 -11.13 0.11 -5.95
C TYR A 21 -12.55 -0.46 -5.85
N ARG A 22 -12.89 -1.07 -4.72
CA ARG A 22 -14.24 -1.54 -4.39
C ARG A 22 -15.05 -0.52 -3.58
N ASN A 23 -14.53 0.68 -3.39
CA ASN A 23 -15.27 1.72 -2.68
C ASN A 23 -16.53 2.09 -3.48
N THR A 24 -17.69 2.01 -2.81
CA THR A 24 -19.01 2.32 -3.38
C THR A 24 -19.54 3.68 -2.91
N SER A 25 -18.76 4.41 -2.11
CA SER A 25 -19.14 5.76 -1.67
C SER A 25 -18.73 6.81 -2.70
N ASP A 26 -19.36 7.98 -2.63
CA ASP A 26 -19.04 9.15 -3.48
C ASP A 26 -17.69 9.79 -3.16
N ILE A 27 -16.97 9.26 -2.17
CA ILE A 27 -15.66 9.78 -1.76
C ILE A 27 -14.60 9.32 -2.76
N VAL A 28 -13.97 10.28 -3.43
CA VAL A 28 -12.83 10.04 -4.32
C VAL A 28 -11.55 10.48 -3.61
N PRO A 29 -10.79 9.56 -2.98
CA PRO A 29 -9.57 9.90 -2.31
C PRO A 29 -8.47 10.25 -3.32
N SER A 30 -7.65 11.24 -3.01
CA SER A 30 -6.43 11.57 -3.76
C SER A 30 -5.18 10.88 -3.18
N ALA A 31 -5.28 10.39 -1.95
CA ALA A 31 -4.21 9.69 -1.25
C ALA A 31 -4.78 8.57 -0.38
N ILE A 32 -4.02 7.50 -0.25
CA ILE A 32 -4.29 6.38 0.65
C ILE A 32 -3.17 6.34 1.67
N THR A 33 -3.53 6.27 2.94
CA THR A 33 -2.60 6.11 4.05
C THR A 33 -2.73 4.71 4.65
N GLY A 34 -1.71 4.30 5.36
CA GLY A 34 -1.66 3.06 6.11
C GLY A 34 -0.46 3.07 7.05
N ASP A 35 -0.27 2.00 7.79
CA ASP A 35 0.92 1.79 8.60
C ASP A 35 2.04 1.12 7.80
N MET A 36 3.14 0.75 8.48
CA MET A 36 4.26 0.05 7.83
C MET A 36 3.88 -1.33 7.27
N HIS A 37 2.86 -1.98 7.86
CA HIS A 37 2.38 -3.29 7.38
C HIS A 37 1.64 -3.18 6.04
N SER A 38 1.17 -1.99 5.66
CA SER A 38 0.54 -1.73 4.37
C SER A 38 1.56 -1.59 3.22
N ILE A 39 2.86 -1.55 3.51
CA ILE A 39 3.93 -1.38 2.51
C ILE A 39 4.36 -2.73 1.98
N ASN A 40 4.41 -2.85 0.66
CA ASN A 40 5.05 -3.94 -0.06
C ASN A 40 5.85 -3.38 -1.25
N LYS A 41 6.45 -4.26 -2.05
CA LYS A 41 7.31 -3.88 -3.18
C LYS A 41 6.54 -3.47 -4.45
N ALA A 42 5.24 -3.19 -4.36
CA ALA A 42 4.41 -2.86 -5.53
C ALA A 42 3.30 -1.84 -5.25
N ASN A 43 3.00 -1.51 -3.98
CA ASN A 43 1.88 -0.63 -3.65
C ASN A 43 2.09 0.79 -4.13
N PHE A 44 3.30 1.32 -4.02
CA PHE A 44 3.62 2.65 -4.54
C PHE A 44 3.46 2.72 -6.05
N ALA A 45 3.91 1.69 -6.78
CA ALA A 45 3.77 1.60 -8.22
C ALA A 45 2.30 1.48 -8.64
N ILE A 46 1.58 0.50 -8.07
CA ILE A 46 0.20 0.21 -8.47
C ILE A 46 -0.70 1.42 -8.21
N LEU A 47 -0.66 2.00 -7.01
CA LEU A 47 -1.51 3.15 -6.68
C LEU A 47 -1.17 4.37 -7.54
N HIS A 48 0.11 4.59 -7.82
CA HIS A 48 0.56 5.67 -8.70
C HIS A 48 -0.02 5.54 -10.12
N TRP A 49 -0.06 4.35 -10.71
CA TRP A 49 -0.64 4.14 -12.04
C TRP A 49 -2.13 4.45 -12.10
N PHE A 50 -2.84 4.40 -10.98
CA PHE A 50 -4.25 4.80 -10.87
C PHE A 50 -4.44 6.25 -10.39
N GLY A 51 -3.38 7.06 -10.41
CA GLY A 51 -3.45 8.47 -10.02
C GLY A 51 -3.56 8.73 -8.52
N LEU A 52 -3.31 7.71 -7.69
CA LEU A 52 -3.36 7.80 -6.23
C LEU A 52 -1.97 7.97 -5.64
N ARG A 53 -1.89 8.77 -4.59
CA ARG A 53 -0.70 8.83 -3.76
C ARG A 53 -0.82 7.79 -2.65
N PHE A 54 0.20 6.97 -2.50
CA PHE A 54 0.33 6.12 -1.33
C PHE A 54 1.18 6.85 -0.30
N GLU A 55 0.59 7.16 0.85
CA GLU A 55 1.19 8.00 1.90
C GLU A 55 1.16 7.24 3.24
N PRO A 56 1.87 6.11 3.38
CA PRO A 56 1.91 5.35 4.61
C PRO A 56 2.73 6.07 5.69
N ARG A 57 2.44 5.77 6.97
CA ARG A 57 3.25 6.21 8.09
C ARG A 57 4.56 5.43 8.11
N PHE A 58 5.68 6.13 8.17
CA PHE A 58 6.97 5.53 8.50
C PHE A 58 7.19 5.51 10.01
N THR A 59 7.60 4.38 10.55
CA THR A 59 8.02 4.23 11.96
C THR A 59 9.50 4.49 12.13
N ASP A 60 10.29 4.16 11.11
CA ASP A 60 11.72 4.41 11.03
C ASP A 60 12.04 5.12 9.71
N LEU A 61 12.29 6.43 9.80
CA LEU A 61 12.62 7.24 8.64
C LEU A 61 14.08 7.04 8.20
N ASP A 62 14.97 6.76 9.13
CA ASP A 62 16.39 6.56 8.83
C ASP A 62 16.59 5.33 7.95
N ASP A 63 15.91 4.23 8.23
CA ASP A 63 15.90 3.04 7.37
C ASP A 63 15.39 3.36 5.97
N GLN A 64 14.32 4.19 5.87
CA GLN A 64 13.76 4.59 4.58
C GLN A 64 14.75 5.48 3.78
N LEU A 65 15.52 6.32 4.46
CA LEU A 65 16.53 7.17 3.83
C LEU A 65 17.73 6.36 3.30
N GLN A 66 18.04 5.23 3.93
CA GLN A 66 19.09 4.31 3.44
C GLN A 66 18.64 3.50 2.21
N GLU A 67 17.34 3.43 1.92
CA GLU A 67 16.76 2.71 0.78
C GLU A 67 16.30 3.65 -0.35
N LEU A 68 16.90 4.84 -0.48
CA LEU A 68 16.55 5.76 -1.56
C LEU A 68 17.17 5.31 -2.90
N TYR A 69 16.38 5.41 -3.96
CA TYR A 69 16.81 5.14 -5.33
C TYR A 69 16.54 6.34 -6.23
N CYS A 70 17.46 6.61 -7.16
CA CYS A 70 17.33 7.68 -8.14
C CYS A 70 17.20 7.14 -9.57
N ALA A 71 16.75 8.01 -10.48
CA ALA A 71 16.67 7.69 -11.91
C ALA A 71 17.93 8.09 -12.69
N ASP A 72 18.68 9.06 -12.15
CA ASP A 72 19.87 9.63 -12.79
C ASP A 72 21.16 9.03 -12.23
N ASP A 73 22.30 9.42 -12.77
CA ASP A 73 23.61 8.94 -12.35
C ASP A 73 23.89 9.31 -10.88
N LEU A 74 24.37 8.32 -10.10
CA LEU A 74 24.73 8.49 -8.69
C LEU A 74 25.78 9.59 -8.46
N ALA A 75 26.66 9.82 -9.43
CA ALA A 75 27.67 10.86 -9.37
C ALA A 75 27.08 12.26 -9.15
N LEU A 76 25.86 12.53 -9.63
CA LEU A 76 25.17 13.80 -9.42
C LEU A 76 24.83 14.08 -7.95
N TYR A 77 24.77 13.04 -7.12
CA TYR A 77 24.36 13.12 -5.72
C TYR A 77 25.52 13.04 -4.73
N GLU A 78 26.79 12.95 -5.20
CA GLU A 78 27.97 12.80 -4.32
C GLU A 78 28.11 13.91 -3.29
N LYS A 79 27.68 15.14 -3.65
CA LYS A 79 27.74 16.32 -2.76
C LYS A 79 26.46 16.57 -1.96
N CYS A 80 25.44 15.72 -2.14
CA CYS A 80 24.19 15.86 -1.40
C CYS A 80 24.34 15.28 0.02
N LEU A 81 23.66 15.91 0.97
CA LEU A 81 23.61 15.42 2.36
C LEU A 81 22.95 14.03 2.42
N ILE A 82 21.87 13.87 1.69
CA ILE A 82 21.14 12.59 1.54
C ILE A 82 21.50 12.05 0.16
N ARG A 83 22.01 10.81 0.12
CA ARG A 83 22.46 10.18 -1.11
C ARG A 83 21.60 8.96 -1.41
N PRO A 84 21.23 8.72 -2.68
CA PRO A 84 20.60 7.46 -3.06
C PRO A 84 21.54 6.28 -2.82
N ALA A 85 20.97 5.16 -2.35
CA ALA A 85 21.68 3.89 -2.19
C ALA A 85 21.92 3.19 -3.54
N GLY A 86 21.15 3.55 -4.57
CA GLY A 86 21.29 2.97 -5.89
C GLY A 86 20.50 3.70 -6.97
N GLN A 87 20.70 3.26 -8.20
CA GLN A 87 19.97 3.72 -9.37
C GLN A 87 18.96 2.67 -9.78
N ILE A 88 17.77 3.10 -10.23
CA ILE A 88 16.76 2.21 -10.79
C ILE A 88 17.15 1.75 -12.20
N ASP A 89 16.70 0.56 -12.57
CA ASP A 89 16.84 0.05 -13.95
C ASP A 89 15.74 0.66 -14.85
N ARG A 90 16.00 1.89 -15.34
CA ARG A 90 15.07 2.61 -16.23
C ARG A 90 14.84 1.88 -17.55
N GLN A 91 15.87 1.22 -18.09
CA GLN A 91 15.75 0.50 -19.36
C GLN A 91 14.81 -0.69 -19.23
N LEU A 92 14.89 -1.40 -18.11
CA LEU A 92 13.98 -2.50 -17.80
C LEU A 92 12.53 -2.01 -17.68
N ILE A 93 12.29 -0.89 -17.00
CA ILE A 93 10.95 -0.32 -16.85
C ILE A 93 10.35 0.02 -18.22
N VAL A 94 11.12 0.70 -19.06
CA VAL A 94 10.68 1.10 -20.41
C VAL A 94 10.45 -0.13 -21.30
N GLY A 95 11.36 -1.12 -21.23
CA GLY A 95 11.25 -2.37 -22.01
C GLY A 95 10.01 -3.19 -21.65
N GLU A 96 9.63 -3.19 -20.36
CA GLU A 96 8.47 -3.94 -19.86
C GLU A 96 7.16 -3.14 -19.87
N LYS A 97 7.17 -1.90 -20.40
CA LYS A 97 6.00 -1.01 -20.36
C LYS A 97 4.73 -1.68 -20.91
N ALA A 98 4.79 -2.38 -22.01
CA ALA A 98 3.63 -3.04 -22.61
C ALA A 98 3.02 -4.12 -21.68
N ASN A 99 3.85 -4.84 -20.94
CA ASN A 99 3.41 -5.83 -19.97
C ASN A 99 2.82 -5.16 -18.71
N ILE A 100 3.43 -4.06 -18.27
CA ILE A 100 2.90 -3.24 -17.17
C ILE A 100 1.54 -2.66 -17.56
N ASP A 101 1.39 -2.10 -18.75
CA ASP A 101 0.11 -1.55 -19.25
C ASP A 101 -1.00 -2.61 -19.27
N ARG A 102 -0.68 -3.86 -19.65
CA ARG A 102 -1.63 -4.98 -19.56
C ARG A 102 -2.06 -5.28 -18.14
N ILE A 103 -1.11 -5.27 -17.19
CA ILE A 103 -1.40 -5.48 -15.77
C ILE A 103 -2.32 -4.37 -15.26
N VAL A 104 -2.01 -3.10 -15.56
CA VAL A 104 -2.84 -1.96 -15.17
C VAL A 104 -4.25 -2.08 -15.76
N ALA A 105 -4.36 -2.43 -17.05
CA ALA A 105 -5.66 -2.65 -17.70
C ALA A 105 -6.45 -3.79 -17.02
N THR A 106 -5.79 -4.91 -16.70
CA THR A 106 -6.41 -6.07 -16.03
C THR A 106 -6.94 -5.72 -14.64
N LEU A 107 -6.19 -4.93 -13.87
CA LEU A 107 -6.63 -4.41 -12.58
C LEU A 107 -7.79 -3.42 -12.75
N GLY A 108 -7.67 -2.49 -13.72
CA GLY A 108 -8.69 -1.47 -14.01
C GLY A 108 -10.01 -2.04 -14.51
N LEU A 109 -9.98 -3.16 -15.23
CA LEU A 109 -11.19 -3.89 -15.68
C LEU A 109 -11.75 -4.83 -14.60
N LYS A 110 -11.14 -4.89 -13.41
CA LYS A 110 -11.53 -5.81 -12.31
C LYS A 110 -11.45 -7.30 -12.64
N GLU A 111 -10.67 -7.65 -13.64
CA GLU A 111 -10.48 -9.06 -14.06
C GLU A 111 -9.56 -9.82 -13.10
N MET A 112 -8.76 -9.08 -12.32
CA MET A 112 -7.87 -9.61 -11.31
C MET A 112 -7.78 -8.66 -10.12
N THR A 113 -7.66 -9.22 -8.91
CA THR A 113 -7.39 -8.44 -7.71
C THR A 113 -5.89 -8.18 -7.55
N GLN A 114 -5.54 -7.09 -6.85
CA GLN A 114 -4.15 -6.81 -6.49
C GLN A 114 -3.52 -8.00 -5.73
N GLY A 115 -4.25 -8.57 -4.76
CA GLY A 115 -3.76 -9.71 -3.98
C GLY A 115 -3.42 -10.91 -4.85
N THR A 116 -4.25 -11.22 -5.84
CA THR A 116 -3.98 -12.29 -6.81
C THR A 116 -2.77 -11.98 -7.70
N LEU A 117 -2.65 -10.72 -8.18
CA LEU A 117 -1.54 -10.27 -8.98
C LEU A 117 -0.21 -10.43 -8.24
N ILE A 118 -0.12 -9.87 -7.02
CA ILE A 118 1.12 -9.90 -6.23
C ILE A 118 1.49 -11.34 -5.90
N ARG A 119 0.53 -12.17 -5.51
CA ARG A 119 0.76 -13.59 -5.27
C ARG A 119 1.36 -14.27 -6.50
N LYS A 120 0.77 -14.08 -7.68
CA LYS A 120 1.31 -14.63 -8.94
C LYS A 120 2.73 -14.12 -9.23
N LEU A 121 2.98 -12.82 -9.08
CA LEU A 121 4.30 -12.25 -9.30
C LEU A 121 5.35 -12.77 -8.31
N CYS A 122 4.97 -13.05 -7.06
CA CYS A 122 5.89 -13.51 -6.02
C CYS A 122 6.09 -15.03 -6.00
N THR A 123 5.10 -15.82 -6.48
CA THR A 123 5.16 -17.31 -6.43
C THR A 123 6.09 -17.88 -7.51
N TYR A 124 6.28 -17.19 -8.62
CA TYR A 124 7.19 -17.66 -9.65
C TYR A 124 8.65 -17.52 -9.21
N THR A 125 9.34 -18.65 -9.09
CA THR A 125 10.78 -18.73 -8.75
C THR A 125 11.68 -18.28 -9.90
N ALA A 126 11.21 -18.40 -11.14
CA ALA A 126 11.95 -17.96 -12.31
C ALA A 126 12.08 -16.42 -12.37
N PRO A 127 13.21 -15.89 -12.91
CA PRO A 127 13.38 -14.47 -13.13
C PRO A 127 12.24 -13.93 -14.02
N ASN A 128 11.42 -13.04 -13.47
CA ASN A 128 10.34 -12.39 -14.21
C ASN A 128 10.72 -10.92 -14.42
N PRO A 129 10.99 -10.49 -15.68
CA PRO A 129 11.41 -9.13 -15.96
C PRO A 129 10.31 -8.11 -15.64
N THR A 130 9.05 -8.42 -15.89
CA THR A 130 7.93 -7.53 -15.57
C THR A 130 7.82 -7.29 -14.05
N ARG A 131 7.98 -8.34 -13.23
CA ARG A 131 8.05 -8.20 -11.76
C ARG A 131 9.19 -7.28 -11.34
N ARG A 132 10.37 -7.47 -11.90
CA ARG A 132 11.53 -6.63 -11.61
C ARG A 132 11.26 -5.18 -11.99
N ALA A 133 10.69 -4.94 -13.17
CA ALA A 133 10.33 -3.60 -13.65
C ALA A 133 9.33 -2.90 -12.72
N ILE A 134 8.31 -3.61 -12.22
CA ILE A 134 7.34 -3.09 -11.24
C ILE A 134 8.07 -2.70 -9.95
N PHE A 135 8.96 -3.55 -9.43
CA PHE A 135 9.70 -3.27 -8.20
C PHE A 135 10.69 -2.11 -8.37
N GLU A 136 11.34 -1.97 -9.52
CA GLU A 136 12.20 -0.82 -9.83
C GLU A 136 11.39 0.49 -9.87
N PHE A 137 10.22 0.46 -10.47
CA PHE A 137 9.33 1.62 -10.48
C PHE A 137 8.81 1.97 -9.08
N ASP A 138 8.44 0.94 -8.29
CA ASP A 138 8.02 1.11 -6.89
C ASP A 138 9.09 1.81 -6.04
N LYS A 139 10.35 1.38 -6.17
CA LYS A 139 11.50 2.02 -5.48
C LYS A 139 11.59 3.52 -5.79
N LEU A 140 11.38 3.92 -7.05
CA LEU A 140 11.42 5.32 -7.44
C LEU A 140 10.30 6.13 -6.78
N ILE A 141 9.04 5.65 -6.87
CA ILE A 141 7.89 6.34 -6.30
C ILE A 141 7.99 6.41 -4.77
N ARG A 142 8.44 5.33 -4.14
CA ARG A 142 8.72 5.27 -2.69
C ARG A 142 9.78 6.30 -2.30
N SER A 143 10.87 6.40 -3.05
CA SER A 143 11.94 7.37 -2.78
C SER A 143 11.45 8.81 -2.88
N ILE A 144 10.63 9.12 -3.88
CA ILE A 144 9.99 10.44 -4.01
C ILE A 144 9.10 10.72 -2.79
N TYR A 145 8.33 9.74 -2.34
CA TYR A 145 7.48 9.89 -1.16
C TYR A 145 8.33 10.11 0.11
N THR A 146 9.38 9.31 0.32
CA THR A 146 10.28 9.44 1.47
C THR A 146 10.89 10.84 1.58
N LEU A 147 11.37 11.40 0.46
CA LEU A 147 11.91 12.76 0.42
C LEU A 147 10.83 13.82 0.67
N ARG A 148 9.60 13.61 0.18
CA ARG A 148 8.46 14.49 0.49
C ARG A 148 8.09 14.42 1.97
N TYR A 149 8.05 13.23 2.54
CA TYR A 149 7.74 12.99 3.95
C TYR A 149 8.73 13.73 4.86
N LEU A 150 10.03 13.67 4.55
CA LEU A 150 11.08 14.40 5.27
C LEU A 150 10.95 15.92 5.13
N ARG A 151 10.62 16.38 3.92
CA ARG A 151 10.60 17.82 3.59
C ARG A 151 9.34 18.55 4.07
N ASP A 152 8.21 17.85 4.15
CA ASP A 152 6.90 18.43 4.43
C ASP A 152 6.36 18.02 5.80
N PRO A 153 6.59 18.81 6.85
CA PRO A 153 6.08 18.52 8.19
C PRO A 153 4.54 18.49 8.27
N GLN A 154 3.85 19.08 7.29
CA GLN A 154 2.39 19.03 7.23
C GLN A 154 1.92 17.65 6.74
N LEU A 155 2.60 17.07 5.76
CA LEU A 155 2.35 15.72 5.29
C LEU A 155 2.53 14.70 6.44
N GLU A 156 3.64 14.78 7.15
CA GLU A 156 3.91 13.94 8.32
C GLU A 156 2.78 14.04 9.35
N ARG A 157 2.42 15.27 9.77
CA ARG A 157 1.33 15.50 10.73
C ARG A 157 -0.02 14.94 10.24
N ASN A 158 -0.32 15.07 8.95
CA ASN A 158 -1.56 14.55 8.38
C ASN A 158 -1.61 13.04 8.41
N VAL A 159 -0.50 12.38 8.06
CA VAL A 159 -0.38 10.92 8.11
C VAL A 159 -0.52 10.42 9.56
N HIS A 160 0.19 11.02 10.52
CA HIS A 160 0.07 10.68 11.95
C HIS A 160 -1.35 10.87 12.47
N ARG A 161 -2.01 11.99 12.13
CA ARG A 161 -3.39 12.25 12.53
C ARG A 161 -4.37 11.22 11.94
N SER A 162 -4.16 10.82 10.70
CA SER A 162 -4.98 9.79 10.06
C SER A 162 -4.81 8.44 10.76
N GLN A 163 -3.59 8.06 11.09
CA GLN A 163 -3.30 6.83 11.82
C GLN A 163 -3.92 6.84 13.22
N ASN A 164 -3.79 7.93 13.97
CA ASN A 164 -4.41 8.06 15.29
C ASN A 164 -5.94 7.92 15.24
N ARG A 165 -6.59 8.41 14.17
CA ARG A 165 -8.03 8.22 13.96
C ARG A 165 -8.38 6.74 13.73
N ILE A 166 -7.57 6.02 12.95
CA ILE A 166 -7.76 4.59 12.72
C ILE A 166 -7.59 3.82 14.03
N GLU A 167 -6.56 4.13 14.83
CA GLU A 167 -6.34 3.52 16.13
C GLU A 167 -7.51 3.80 17.10
N SER A 168 -8.00 5.04 17.15
CA SER A 168 -9.17 5.39 17.96
C SER A 168 -10.42 4.62 17.52
N TYR A 169 -10.62 4.42 16.22
CA TYR A 169 -11.70 3.60 15.70
C TYR A 169 -11.55 2.13 16.11
N HIS A 170 -10.33 1.58 16.06
CA HIS A 170 -10.06 0.21 16.50
C HIS A 170 -10.31 0.04 18.01
N GLN A 171 -9.97 1.04 18.83
CA GLN A 171 -10.27 1.05 20.26
C GLN A 171 -11.77 1.05 20.51
N LEU A 172 -12.52 1.94 19.84
CA LEU A 172 -13.97 1.97 19.92
C LEU A 172 -14.59 0.62 19.55
N ARG A 173 -14.18 0.06 18.41
CA ARG A 173 -14.64 -1.25 17.93
C ARG A 173 -14.34 -2.37 18.94
N SER A 174 -13.14 -2.37 19.52
CA SER A 174 -12.75 -3.32 20.56
C SER A 174 -13.62 -3.18 21.82
N THR A 175 -13.91 -1.94 22.22
CA THR A 175 -14.80 -1.67 23.38
C THR A 175 -16.22 -2.19 23.11
N ILE A 176 -16.76 -1.95 21.91
CA ILE A 176 -18.08 -2.46 21.52
C ILE A 176 -18.10 -3.99 21.53
N ALA A 177 -17.06 -4.65 21.01
CA ALA A 177 -16.95 -6.10 21.03
C ALA A 177 -16.85 -6.69 22.46
N GLN A 178 -16.32 -5.91 23.41
CA GLN A 178 -16.22 -6.32 24.83
C GLN A 178 -17.55 -6.26 25.59
N VAL A 179 -18.52 -5.45 25.13
CA VAL A 179 -19.85 -5.34 25.79
C VAL A 179 -20.57 -6.71 25.86
N GLY A 180 -20.29 -7.61 24.92
CA GLY A 180 -20.77 -8.98 24.95
C GLY A 180 -19.92 -9.96 25.75
N GLY A 181 -18.88 -9.51 26.46
CA GLY A 181 -17.96 -10.35 27.25
C GLY A 181 -16.94 -11.15 26.42
N LYS A 182 -16.81 -10.85 25.12
CA LYS A 182 -15.86 -11.50 24.20
C LYS A 182 -15.05 -10.44 23.47
N LYS A 183 -13.73 -10.66 23.36
CA LYS A 183 -12.82 -9.77 22.62
C LYS A 183 -12.87 -9.93 21.10
N GLU A 184 -13.61 -10.91 20.61
CA GLU A 184 -13.63 -11.28 19.19
C GLU A 184 -15.05 -11.15 18.64
N LEU A 185 -15.16 -10.70 17.40
CA LEU A 185 -16.39 -10.78 16.63
C LEU A 185 -16.75 -12.26 16.49
N THR A 186 -17.92 -12.64 17.01
CA THR A 186 -18.33 -14.04 17.06
C THR A 186 -19.07 -14.45 15.80
N GLY A 187 -18.58 -15.51 15.19
CA GLY A 187 -19.25 -16.24 14.13
C GLY A 187 -18.60 -17.61 13.99
N ARG A 188 -19.37 -18.60 13.62
CA ARG A 188 -18.89 -19.96 13.33
C ARG A 188 -18.52 -20.15 11.87
N THR A 189 -19.00 -19.28 11.02
CA THR A 189 -18.75 -19.25 9.58
C THR A 189 -18.24 -17.89 9.16
N ASP A 190 -17.54 -17.81 8.03
CA ASP A 190 -17.04 -16.55 7.46
C ASP A 190 -18.18 -15.55 7.20
N ILE A 191 -19.38 -16.05 6.86
CA ILE A 191 -20.58 -15.23 6.65
C ILE A 191 -21.04 -14.58 7.95
N GLU A 192 -21.09 -15.34 9.06
CA GLU A 192 -21.49 -14.80 10.37
C GLU A 192 -20.46 -13.79 10.90
N ILE A 193 -19.18 -14.02 10.67
CA ILE A 193 -18.10 -13.10 11.01
C ILE A 193 -18.25 -11.80 10.19
N GLU A 194 -18.54 -11.91 8.90
CA GLU A 194 -18.77 -10.76 8.03
C GLU A 194 -20.00 -9.96 8.46
N ILE A 195 -21.13 -10.62 8.78
CA ILE A 195 -22.34 -9.97 9.30
C ILE A 195 -22.02 -9.24 10.61
N SER A 196 -21.34 -9.89 11.56
CA SER A 196 -20.92 -9.27 12.83
C SER A 196 -20.03 -8.05 12.61
N ASN A 197 -19.11 -8.13 11.63
CA ASN A 197 -18.24 -7.02 11.25
C ASN A 197 -19.04 -5.86 10.63
N GLN A 198 -20.03 -6.15 9.77
CA GLN A 198 -20.90 -5.13 9.18
C GLN A 198 -21.78 -4.46 10.25
N CYS A 199 -22.33 -5.24 11.18
CA CYS A 199 -23.10 -4.69 12.31
C CYS A 199 -22.25 -3.77 13.19
N ALA A 200 -21.01 -4.15 13.51
CA ALA A 200 -20.09 -3.31 14.28
C ALA A 200 -19.67 -2.01 13.56
N ARG A 201 -19.87 -1.94 12.24
CA ARG A 201 -19.60 -0.74 11.43
C ARG A 201 -20.77 0.25 11.40
N LEU A 202 -21.97 -0.20 11.74
CA LEU A 202 -23.16 0.64 11.75
C LEU A 202 -23.33 1.44 13.06
N ILE A 203 -22.57 1.07 14.08
CA ILE A 203 -22.50 1.75 15.39
C ILE A 203 -21.38 2.78 15.38
#